data_118453d82670b7eb2d66fd2a572bb00c
#
_entry.id   118453d82670b7eb2d66fd2a572bb00c
#
_cell.length_a   1.000
_cell.length_b   1.000
_cell.length_c   1.000
_cell.angle_alpha   90.00
_cell.angle_beta   90.00
_cell.angle_gamma   90.00
#
_symmetry.space_group_name_H-M   'P 1'
#
loop_
_entity.id
_entity.type
_entity.pdbx_description
1 polymer ?
#
loop_
_entity_poly.entity_id
_entity_poly.type
_entity_poly.pdbx_seq_one_letter_code
_entity_poly.pdbx_strand_id
1 'polypeptide(L)'
;MLGLAALEASLDVWELADPAAVRAKSLELTDLFMDLTADLDVEAVTPRDPARRGSQVALRHPEGYRIVQALIARGVIGDFRAPDLMRFGFTPLYLSRTDVHDAATALREVLASGEWREERFARRGEVT
;
A
#
# COMPACT_ATOMS: atom_id res chain seq x y z
N MET A 1 1.36 8.75 28.25
CA MET A 1 0.26 9.74 28.29
C MET A 1 -0.15 10.19 26.88
N LEU A 2 0.75 10.74 26.05
CA LEU A 2 0.41 11.21 24.67
C LEU A 2 -0.19 10.11 23.78
N GLY A 3 0.35 8.89 23.83
CA GLY A 3 -0.15 7.78 23.03
C GLY A 3 -1.57 7.32 23.39
N LEU A 4 -1.95 7.40 24.66
CA LEU A 4 -3.30 7.06 25.10
C LEU A 4 -4.32 8.14 24.67
N ALA A 5 -3.96 9.41 24.73
CA ALA A 5 -4.82 10.49 24.24
C ALA A 5 -5.02 10.42 22.72
N ALA A 6 -3.97 10.07 21.97
CA ALA A 6 -4.09 9.84 20.53
C ALA A 6 -4.96 8.62 20.20
N LEU A 7 -4.88 7.56 20.99
CA LEU A 7 -5.74 6.39 20.86
C LEU A 7 -7.21 6.73 21.13
N GLU A 8 -7.48 7.47 22.22
CA GLU A 8 -8.84 7.93 22.58
C GLU A 8 -9.46 8.74 21.43
N ALA A 9 -8.76 9.76 20.92
CA ALA A 9 -9.21 10.55 19.78
C ALA A 9 -9.41 9.71 18.50
N SER A 10 -8.63 8.66 18.32
CA SER A 10 -8.79 7.72 17.20
C SER A 10 -10.05 6.86 17.35
N LEU A 11 -10.40 6.47 18.60
CA LEU A 11 -11.61 5.69 18.88
C LEU A 11 -12.87 6.51 18.64
N ASP A 12 -12.87 7.81 18.92
CA ASP A 12 -13.99 8.70 18.61
C ASP A 12 -14.35 8.69 17.12
N VAL A 13 -13.34 8.61 16.25
CA VAL A 13 -13.56 8.47 14.80
C VAL A 13 -14.19 7.11 14.46
N TRP A 14 -13.78 6.05 15.14
CA TRP A 14 -14.34 4.71 14.94
C TRP A 14 -15.79 4.59 15.41
N GLU A 15 -16.22 5.34 16.42
CA GLU A 15 -17.62 5.39 16.85
C GLU A 15 -18.57 5.92 15.78
N LEU A 16 -18.06 6.70 14.82
CA LEU A 16 -18.82 7.21 13.68
C LEU A 16 -18.93 6.23 12.51
N ALA A 17 -18.21 5.12 12.57
CA ALA A 17 -18.07 4.17 11.46
C ALA A 17 -18.76 2.83 11.77
N ASP A 18 -19.50 2.27 10.80
CA ASP A 18 -19.96 0.89 10.88
C ASP A 18 -18.81 -0.08 10.52
N PRO A 19 -18.38 -0.95 11.44
CA PRO A 19 -17.29 -1.90 11.18
C PRO A 19 -17.53 -2.81 9.97
N ALA A 20 -18.78 -3.17 9.69
CA ALA A 20 -19.13 -4.00 8.54
C ALA A 20 -18.92 -3.23 7.22
N ALA A 21 -19.34 -1.96 7.18
CA ALA A 21 -19.11 -1.09 6.04
C ALA A 21 -17.63 -0.80 5.82
N VAL A 22 -16.87 -0.56 6.90
CA VAL A 22 -15.41 -0.41 6.85
C VAL A 22 -14.75 -1.65 6.27
N ARG A 23 -15.16 -2.84 6.71
CA ARG A 23 -14.63 -4.11 6.17
C ARG A 23 -14.97 -4.30 4.69
N ALA A 24 -16.20 -4.03 4.30
CA ALA A 24 -16.63 -4.12 2.90
C ALA A 24 -15.80 -3.19 1.99
N LYS A 25 -15.63 -1.94 2.40
CA LYS A 25 -14.80 -0.98 1.67
C LYS A 25 -13.33 -1.39 1.62
N SER A 26 -12.78 -1.96 2.70
CA SER A 26 -11.43 -2.49 2.73
C SER A 26 -11.21 -3.57 1.68
N LEU A 27 -12.15 -4.50 1.55
CA LEU A 27 -12.11 -5.56 0.54
C LEU A 27 -12.20 -4.97 -0.87
N GLU A 28 -13.11 -4.04 -1.09
CA GLU A 28 -13.27 -3.35 -2.38
C GLU A 28 -11.98 -2.65 -2.83
N LEU A 29 -11.34 -1.87 -1.94
CA LEU A 29 -10.11 -1.13 -2.26
C LEU A 29 -8.94 -2.08 -2.54
N THR A 30 -8.80 -3.15 -1.77
CA THR A 30 -7.73 -4.15 -1.97
C THR A 30 -7.96 -4.97 -3.24
N ASP A 31 -9.21 -5.35 -3.58
CA ASP A 31 -9.53 -6.02 -4.84
C ASP A 31 -9.22 -5.11 -6.02
N LEU A 32 -9.66 -3.85 -5.97
CA LEU A 32 -9.39 -2.86 -7.01
C LEU A 32 -7.88 -2.71 -7.29
N PHE A 33 -7.07 -2.59 -6.24
CA PHE A 33 -5.61 -2.47 -6.41
C PHE A 33 -5.01 -3.73 -7.03
N MET A 34 -5.39 -4.91 -6.56
CA MET A 34 -4.93 -6.18 -7.12
C MET A 34 -5.34 -6.37 -8.59
N ASP A 35 -6.54 -5.88 -8.98
CA ASP A 35 -7.00 -5.94 -10.35
C ASP A 35 -6.23 -4.98 -11.25
N LEU A 36 -6.02 -3.74 -10.79
CA LEU A 36 -5.28 -2.72 -11.54
C LEU A 36 -3.79 -3.03 -11.70
N THR A 37 -3.24 -3.92 -10.87
CA THR A 37 -1.83 -4.32 -10.92
C THR A 37 -1.60 -5.73 -11.47
N ALA A 38 -2.66 -6.43 -11.86
CA ALA A 38 -2.60 -7.83 -12.27
C ALA A 38 -1.77 -8.09 -13.54
N ASP A 39 -1.65 -7.09 -14.41
CA ASP A 39 -0.88 -7.15 -15.68
C ASP A 39 0.54 -6.59 -15.53
N LEU A 40 0.95 -6.14 -14.35
CA LEU A 40 2.29 -5.62 -14.10
C LEU A 40 3.28 -6.75 -13.82
N ASP A 41 4.56 -6.46 -14.05
CA ASP A 41 5.66 -7.38 -13.73
C ASP A 41 5.94 -7.43 -12.22
N VAL A 42 4.94 -7.87 -11.45
CA VAL A 42 4.98 -8.07 -10.00
C VAL A 42 4.15 -9.29 -9.63
N GLU A 43 4.55 -10.00 -8.59
CA GLU A 43 3.80 -11.15 -8.09
C GLU A 43 2.89 -10.73 -6.92
N ALA A 44 1.58 -10.95 -7.05
CA ALA A 44 0.65 -10.74 -5.94
C ALA A 44 0.78 -11.87 -4.90
N VAL A 45 1.21 -11.52 -3.68
CA VAL A 45 1.40 -12.46 -2.58
C VAL A 45 0.17 -12.53 -1.68
N THR A 46 -0.59 -11.44 -1.60
CA THR A 46 -1.83 -11.39 -0.81
C THR A 46 -2.90 -12.32 -1.42
N PRO A 47 -3.52 -13.19 -0.61
CA PRO A 47 -4.59 -14.06 -1.09
C PRO A 47 -5.79 -13.29 -1.66
N ARG A 48 -6.34 -13.76 -2.77
CA ARG A 48 -7.61 -13.24 -3.31
C ARG A 48 -8.81 -13.55 -2.41
N ASP A 49 -8.76 -14.63 -1.66
CA ASP A 49 -9.83 -15.01 -0.73
C ASP A 49 -10.02 -13.94 0.36
N PRO A 50 -11.20 -13.29 0.42
CA PRO A 50 -11.49 -12.25 1.42
C PRO A 50 -11.35 -12.73 2.88
N ALA A 51 -11.61 -14.02 3.14
CA ALA A 51 -11.49 -14.60 4.48
C ALA A 51 -10.03 -14.70 4.97
N ARG A 52 -9.06 -14.59 4.04
CA ARG A 52 -7.65 -14.83 4.31
C ARG A 52 -6.78 -13.57 4.22
N ARG A 53 -7.38 -12.39 4.12
CA ARG A 53 -6.64 -11.13 4.02
C ARG A 53 -7.24 -10.01 4.86
N GLY A 54 -6.40 -9.06 5.22
CA GLY A 54 -6.78 -7.80 5.84
C GLY A 54 -6.91 -6.66 4.83
N SER A 55 -6.51 -5.46 5.25
CA SER A 55 -6.53 -4.21 4.46
C SER A 55 -5.17 -3.89 3.83
N GLN A 56 -4.34 -4.90 3.59
CA GLN A 56 -3.00 -4.74 3.01
C GLN A 56 -2.87 -5.63 1.78
N VAL A 57 -2.22 -5.09 0.74
CA VAL A 57 -1.77 -5.86 -0.42
C VAL A 57 -0.25 -5.92 -0.42
N ALA A 58 0.30 -7.12 -0.55
CA ALA A 58 1.72 -7.36 -0.71
C ALA A 58 2.00 -7.84 -2.13
N LEU A 59 2.93 -7.16 -2.79
CA LEU A 59 3.44 -7.50 -4.11
C LEU A 59 4.92 -7.85 -3.99
N ARG A 60 5.40 -8.84 -4.74
CA ARG A 60 6.80 -9.23 -4.78
C ARG A 60 7.47 -8.75 -6.04
N HIS A 61 8.68 -8.18 -5.90
CA HIS A 61 9.58 -7.86 -7.00
C HIS A 61 11.02 -7.84 -6.49
N PRO A 62 12.02 -8.40 -7.24
CA PRO A 62 13.42 -8.43 -6.79
C PRO A 62 13.97 -7.06 -6.40
N GLU A 63 13.57 -6.01 -7.11
CA GLU A 63 13.96 -4.62 -6.86
C GLU A 63 12.92 -3.85 -6.03
N GLY A 64 12.10 -4.54 -5.24
CA GLY A 64 10.98 -3.97 -4.49
C GLY A 64 11.36 -2.77 -3.62
N TYR A 65 12.56 -2.78 -3.02
CA TYR A 65 13.03 -1.63 -2.24
C TYR A 65 13.11 -0.34 -3.08
N ARG A 66 13.77 -0.42 -4.24
CA ARG A 66 13.97 0.74 -5.14
C ARG A 66 12.64 1.24 -5.70
N ILE A 67 11.73 0.32 -6.03
CA ILE A 67 10.39 0.64 -6.53
C ILE A 67 9.60 1.39 -5.45
N VAL A 68 9.62 0.93 -4.20
CA VAL A 68 8.96 1.63 -3.08
C VAL A 68 9.55 3.03 -2.88
N GLN A 69 10.87 3.19 -2.96
CA GLN A 69 11.50 4.52 -2.86
C GLN A 69 11.07 5.46 -4.00
N ALA A 70 10.97 4.96 -5.22
CA ALA A 70 10.47 5.74 -6.36
C ALA A 70 8.99 6.14 -6.18
N LEU A 71 8.17 5.23 -5.66
CA LEU A 71 6.77 5.50 -5.33
C LEU A 71 6.63 6.56 -4.22
N ILE A 72 7.45 6.48 -3.17
CA ILE A 72 7.47 7.49 -2.10
C ILE A 72 7.82 8.87 -2.67
N ALA A 73 8.76 8.96 -3.61
CA ALA A 73 9.11 10.22 -4.27
C ALA A 73 7.94 10.80 -5.11
N ARG A 74 6.99 9.96 -5.51
CA ARG A 74 5.74 10.35 -6.19
C ARG A 74 4.55 10.56 -5.24
N GLY A 75 4.78 10.46 -3.92
CA GLY A 75 3.74 10.64 -2.90
C GLY A 75 2.93 9.39 -2.58
N VAL A 76 3.28 8.22 -3.13
CA VAL A 76 2.65 6.95 -2.80
C VAL A 76 3.50 6.22 -1.75
N ILE A 77 3.02 6.21 -0.52
CA ILE A 77 3.77 5.69 0.63
C ILE A 77 3.43 4.21 0.82
N GLY A 78 4.33 3.35 0.37
CA GLY A 78 4.35 1.93 0.67
C GLY A 78 5.44 1.59 1.69
N ASP A 79 5.50 0.32 2.09
CA ASP A 79 6.50 -0.23 2.99
C ASP A 79 7.24 -1.38 2.28
N PHE A 80 8.50 -1.57 2.60
CA PHE A 80 9.31 -2.65 2.07
C PHE A 80 9.69 -3.65 3.17
N ARG A 81 9.54 -4.94 2.86
CA ARG A 81 10.04 -6.03 3.70
C ARG A 81 11.01 -6.91 2.91
N ALA A 82 12.21 -7.01 3.44
CA ALA A 82 13.24 -7.88 2.87
C ALA A 82 12.73 -9.35 2.80
N PRO A 83 13.09 -10.10 1.75
CA PRO A 83 14.04 -9.70 0.73
C PRO A 83 13.43 -8.86 -0.42
N ASP A 84 12.11 -8.97 -0.69
CA ASP A 84 11.54 -8.58 -1.96
C ASP A 84 10.06 -8.12 -1.91
N LEU A 85 9.48 -7.93 -0.71
CA LEU A 85 8.07 -7.59 -0.54
C LEU A 85 7.82 -6.08 -0.46
N MET A 86 6.97 -5.59 -1.35
CA MET A 86 6.37 -4.26 -1.31
C MET A 86 4.99 -4.37 -0.67
N ARG A 87 4.69 -3.57 0.36
CA ARG A 87 3.41 -3.64 1.07
C ARG A 87 2.68 -2.32 0.98
N PHE A 88 1.40 -2.39 0.66
CA PHE A 88 0.50 -1.25 0.50
C PHE A 88 -0.68 -1.41 1.44
N GLY A 89 -0.86 -0.46 2.36
CA GLY A 89 -1.96 -0.44 3.31
C GLY A 89 -3.12 0.42 2.79
N PHE A 90 -4.34 -0.10 2.91
CA PHE A 90 -5.56 0.58 2.46
C PHE A 90 -6.45 0.87 3.64
N THR A 91 -6.44 2.11 4.12
CA THR A 91 -7.27 2.55 5.24
C THR A 91 -8.63 3.03 4.74
N PRO A 92 -9.72 2.25 4.98
CA PRO A 92 -11.03 2.57 4.42
C PRO A 92 -11.64 3.87 4.93
N LEU A 93 -11.19 4.35 6.09
CA LEU A 93 -11.74 5.56 6.72
C LEU A 93 -11.48 6.83 5.91
N TYR A 94 -10.33 6.90 5.21
CA TYR A 94 -9.98 8.12 4.45
C TYR A 94 -9.53 7.88 3.00
N LEU A 95 -9.15 6.65 2.61
CA LEU A 95 -8.80 6.37 1.22
C LEU A 95 -10.03 6.16 0.36
N SER A 96 -9.98 6.69 -0.85
CA SER A 96 -10.99 6.54 -1.89
C SER A 96 -10.55 5.58 -2.99
N ARG A 97 -11.46 5.23 -3.91
CA ARG A 97 -11.14 4.48 -5.13
C ARG A 97 -10.16 5.26 -6.02
N THR A 98 -10.25 6.60 -6.04
CA THR A 98 -9.35 7.46 -6.82
C THR A 98 -7.93 7.32 -6.30
N ASP A 99 -7.72 7.35 -4.98
CA ASP A 99 -6.39 7.17 -4.39
C ASP A 99 -5.77 5.82 -4.77
N VAL A 100 -6.59 4.77 -4.84
CA VAL A 100 -6.14 3.42 -5.27
C VAL A 100 -5.76 3.42 -6.75
N HIS A 101 -6.54 4.08 -7.60
CA HIS A 101 -6.24 4.25 -9.02
C HIS A 101 -4.93 5.00 -9.24
N ASP A 102 -4.74 6.10 -8.52
CA ASP A 102 -3.54 6.93 -8.61
C ASP A 102 -2.29 6.15 -8.16
N ALA A 103 -2.41 5.38 -7.07
CA ALA A 103 -1.34 4.51 -6.59
C ALA A 103 -0.98 3.41 -7.60
N ALA A 104 -1.97 2.76 -8.20
CA ALA A 104 -1.73 1.73 -9.22
C ALA A 104 -1.13 2.32 -10.51
N THR A 105 -1.57 3.52 -10.90
CA THR A 105 -1.01 4.26 -12.03
C THR A 105 0.44 4.63 -11.77
N ALA A 106 0.75 5.16 -10.60
CA ALA A 106 2.12 5.49 -10.22
C ALA A 106 3.03 4.26 -10.24
N LEU A 107 2.55 3.10 -9.73
CA LEU A 107 3.32 1.86 -9.79
C LEU A 107 3.59 1.42 -11.25
N ARG A 108 2.57 1.50 -12.11
CA ARG A 108 2.70 1.20 -13.54
C ARG A 108 3.74 2.09 -14.21
N GLU A 109 3.68 3.39 -13.96
CA GLU A 109 4.63 4.35 -14.52
C GLU A 109 6.05 4.15 -14.03
N VAL A 110 6.25 3.89 -12.73
CA VAL A 110 7.56 3.58 -12.13
C VAL A 110 8.18 2.35 -12.79
N LEU A 111 7.38 1.29 -12.97
CA LEU A 111 7.86 0.07 -13.65
C LEU A 111 8.17 0.31 -15.11
N ALA A 112 7.29 0.99 -15.84
CA ALA A 112 7.42 1.24 -17.28
C ALA A 112 8.59 2.18 -17.62
N SER A 113 8.77 3.26 -16.86
CA SER A 113 9.88 4.20 -17.06
C SER A 113 11.23 3.65 -16.64
N GLY A 114 11.23 2.71 -15.69
CA GLY A 114 12.45 2.18 -15.11
C GLY A 114 13.20 3.17 -14.23
N GLU A 115 12.58 4.28 -13.81
CA GLU A 115 13.18 5.32 -12.96
C GLU A 115 13.70 4.78 -11.61
N TRP A 116 13.10 3.70 -11.11
CA TRP A 116 13.55 3.02 -9.90
C TRP A 116 15.01 2.53 -9.99
N ARG A 117 15.60 2.44 -11.20
CA ARG A 117 17.02 2.08 -11.41
C ARG A 117 17.97 3.22 -11.08
N GLU A 118 17.47 4.44 -10.90
CA GLU A 118 18.31 5.57 -10.52
C GLU A 118 19.03 5.33 -9.19
N GLU A 119 20.29 5.76 -9.10
CA GLU A 119 21.16 5.52 -7.93
C GLU A 119 20.59 6.10 -6.63
N ARG A 120 19.83 7.21 -6.73
CA ARG A 120 19.18 7.82 -5.56
C ARG A 120 18.23 6.89 -4.83
N PHE A 121 17.64 5.89 -5.52
CA PHE A 121 16.72 4.93 -4.93
C PHE A 121 17.40 3.66 -4.42
N ALA A 122 18.71 3.49 -4.66
CA ALA A 122 19.48 2.34 -4.16
C ALA A 122 19.90 2.48 -2.70
N ARG A 123 20.02 3.70 -2.20
CA ARG A 123 20.55 3.97 -0.87
C ARG A 123 19.54 3.56 0.20
N ARG A 124 19.87 2.50 0.94
CA ARG A 124 19.14 2.17 2.17
C ARG A 124 19.52 3.22 3.21
N GLY A 125 18.56 4.04 3.64
CA GLY A 125 18.75 4.92 4.78
C GLY A 125 19.14 4.08 6.01
N GLU A 126 20.08 4.57 6.80
CA GLU A 126 20.32 3.99 8.13
C GLU A 126 19.03 4.12 8.93
N VAL A 127 18.47 2.99 9.32
CA VAL A 127 17.34 2.96 10.26
C VAL A 127 17.96 3.27 11.63
N THR A 128 17.79 4.50 12.10
CA THR A 128 18.09 4.89 13.48
C THR A 128 17.06 4.33 14.45
#